data_6cbf4a65d5abd0481ad60f24db95f066
#
_entry.id   6cbf4a65d5abd0481ad60f24db95f066
#
_cell.length_a   1.000
_cell.length_b   1.000
_cell.length_c   1.000
_cell.angle_alpha   90.00
_cell.angle_beta   90.00
_cell.angle_gamma   90.00
#
_symmetry.space_group_name_H-M   'P 1'
#
loop_
_entity.id
_entity.type
_entity.pdbx_description
1 polymer ?
#
loop_
_entity_poly.entity_id
_entity_poly.type
_entity_poly.pdbx_seq_one_letter_code
_entity_poly.pdbx_strand_id
1 'polypeptide(L)'
;MRFARFKIQVSRFKFMKRILIIGGANGIGLSMAHVLAERAETTKIYVVDKAELAEEFRHEKIESVQFDLTCQDYSIFDQFQDIDGLIITAGFGRLALFKDIPEEMIAMYFNVNTIPVIRIIKHFYDKLLSKEDFYCVVMSSIAGFMSSPFLSIYGATKAAQRIFIESVNVELEKAGTNNRILNVSPGSIAGTSFNQGKTDLALTRPLAEEILSKMEAKEDLFIPKYDEVFREVLDRYHADFRKEGLHSYNYKIESGRVKEQK
;
A
#
# COMPACT_ATOMS: atom_id res chain seq x y z
N MET A 1 -39.06 -8.76 34.77
CA MET A 1 -37.70 -8.55 34.32
C MET A 1 -37.42 -9.44 33.10
N ARG A 2 -37.38 -8.88 31.88
CA ARG A 2 -37.06 -9.61 30.66
C ARG A 2 -35.55 -9.38 30.38
N PHE A 3 -34.74 -10.40 30.54
CA PHE A 3 -33.35 -10.39 30.14
C PHE A 3 -33.27 -10.39 28.60
N ALA A 4 -32.83 -9.27 28.01
CA ALA A 4 -32.49 -9.22 26.61
C ALA A 4 -31.23 -10.08 26.41
N ARG A 5 -31.38 -11.21 25.71
CA ARG A 5 -30.23 -11.98 25.21
C ARG A 5 -29.56 -11.17 24.10
N PHE A 6 -28.44 -10.53 24.42
CA PHE A 6 -27.49 -10.07 23.39
C PHE A 6 -27.00 -11.31 22.65
N LYS A 7 -27.46 -11.52 21.42
CA LYS A 7 -26.83 -12.41 20.49
C LYS A 7 -25.51 -11.74 20.08
N ILE A 8 -24.38 -12.21 20.60
CA ILE A 8 -23.06 -11.94 20.04
C ILE A 8 -23.12 -12.53 18.64
N GLN A 9 -23.25 -11.67 17.66
CA GLN A 9 -23.10 -12.03 16.25
C GLN A 9 -21.60 -12.26 16.06
N VAL A 10 -21.16 -13.51 16.20
CA VAL A 10 -19.82 -13.92 15.78
C VAL A 10 -19.78 -13.69 14.28
N SER A 11 -19.20 -12.57 13.86
CA SER A 11 -18.93 -12.33 12.45
C SER A 11 -18.07 -13.50 12.00
N ARG A 12 -18.57 -14.33 11.10
CA ARG A 12 -17.76 -15.30 10.39
C ARG A 12 -16.77 -14.48 9.55
N PHE A 13 -15.58 -14.25 10.07
CA PHE A 13 -14.48 -13.77 9.27
C PHE A 13 -14.28 -14.78 8.13
N LYS A 14 -14.61 -14.34 6.93
CA LYS A 14 -14.38 -15.14 5.74
C LYS A 14 -12.92 -14.94 5.39
N PHE A 15 -12.10 -15.96 5.61
CA PHE A 15 -10.66 -15.88 5.37
C PHE A 15 -10.34 -15.79 3.88
N MET A 16 -9.32 -15.01 3.54
CA MET A 16 -8.81 -14.92 2.17
C MET A 16 -8.13 -16.22 1.77
N LYS A 17 -8.60 -16.82 0.68
CA LYS A 17 -8.07 -18.08 0.15
C LYS A 17 -7.10 -17.86 -1.00
N ARG A 18 -7.41 -16.95 -1.91
CA ARG A 18 -6.66 -16.68 -3.13
C ARG A 18 -6.37 -15.18 -3.23
N ILE A 19 -5.13 -14.82 -3.16
CA ILE A 19 -4.70 -13.43 -3.04
C ILE A 19 -3.79 -13.05 -4.20
N LEU A 20 -4.01 -11.87 -4.77
CA LEU A 20 -3.13 -11.24 -5.74
C LEU A 20 -2.34 -10.12 -5.07
N ILE A 21 -1.02 -10.19 -5.13
CA ILE A 21 -0.11 -9.18 -4.58
C ILE A 21 0.69 -8.54 -5.71
N ILE A 22 0.50 -7.25 -5.92
CA ILE A 22 1.25 -6.46 -6.90
C ILE A 22 2.39 -5.74 -6.19
N GLY A 23 3.64 -6.06 -6.57
CA GLY A 23 4.83 -5.57 -5.86
C GLY A 23 5.25 -6.48 -4.71
N GLY A 24 5.03 -7.79 -4.85
CA GLY A 24 5.23 -8.78 -3.79
C GLY A 24 6.59 -9.49 -3.80
N ALA A 25 7.51 -9.16 -4.71
CA ALA A 25 8.82 -9.80 -4.73
C ALA A 25 9.79 -9.25 -3.67
N ASN A 26 9.45 -8.13 -3.02
CA ASN A 26 10.30 -7.45 -2.05
C ASN A 26 9.50 -6.78 -0.94
N GLY A 27 10.18 -6.40 0.15
CA GLY A 27 9.70 -5.51 1.20
C GLY A 27 8.39 -5.95 1.86
N ILE A 28 7.46 -5.02 2.05
CA ILE A 28 6.19 -5.28 2.75
C ILE A 28 5.28 -6.24 1.99
N GLY A 29 5.23 -6.13 0.65
CA GLY A 29 4.42 -7.05 -0.17
C GLY A 29 4.87 -8.49 -0.02
N LEU A 30 6.18 -8.74 -0.02
CA LEU A 30 6.75 -10.06 0.23
C LEU A 30 6.46 -10.54 1.66
N SER A 31 6.59 -9.66 2.64
CA SER A 31 6.26 -10.01 4.03
C SER A 31 4.79 -10.41 4.19
N MET A 32 3.87 -9.66 3.55
CA MET A 32 2.45 -10.03 3.55
C MET A 32 2.20 -11.37 2.85
N ALA A 33 2.91 -11.65 1.74
CA ALA A 33 2.83 -12.94 1.06
C ALA A 33 3.21 -14.10 1.99
N HIS A 34 4.31 -13.96 2.74
CA HIS A 34 4.74 -14.99 3.68
C HIS A 34 3.79 -15.16 4.87
N VAL A 35 3.31 -14.06 5.47
CA VAL A 35 2.31 -14.13 6.55
C VAL A 35 1.04 -14.83 6.08
N LEU A 36 0.57 -14.54 4.86
CA LEU A 36 -0.60 -15.20 4.29
C LEU A 36 -0.33 -16.69 3.95
N ALA A 37 0.87 -17.03 3.47
CA ALA A 37 1.23 -18.40 3.12
C ALA A 37 1.22 -19.35 4.34
N GLU A 38 1.53 -18.83 5.52
CA GLU A 38 1.49 -19.59 6.78
C GLU A 38 0.06 -19.89 7.26
N ARG A 39 -0.96 -19.18 6.74
CA ARG A 39 -2.35 -19.38 7.13
C ARG A 39 -2.92 -20.67 6.51
N ALA A 40 -3.63 -21.46 7.31
CA ALA A 40 -4.21 -22.72 6.85
C ALA A 40 -5.25 -22.53 5.74
N GLU A 41 -6.01 -21.44 5.80
CA GLU A 41 -7.10 -21.11 4.88
C GLU A 41 -6.60 -20.61 3.52
N THR A 42 -5.40 -20.00 3.48
CA THR A 42 -4.82 -19.50 2.24
C THR A 42 -4.35 -20.68 1.37
N THR A 43 -4.87 -20.76 0.17
CA THR A 43 -4.58 -21.84 -0.77
C THR A 43 -3.63 -21.40 -1.89
N LYS A 44 -3.68 -20.12 -2.28
CA LYS A 44 -2.86 -19.60 -3.38
C LYS A 44 -2.58 -18.11 -3.22
N ILE A 45 -1.36 -17.72 -3.49
CA ILE A 45 -0.89 -16.33 -3.53
C ILE A 45 -0.21 -16.11 -4.88
N TYR A 46 -0.71 -15.18 -5.66
CA TYR A 46 -0.08 -14.71 -6.88
C TYR A 46 0.73 -13.46 -6.57
N VAL A 47 2.02 -13.49 -6.84
CA VAL A 47 2.92 -12.35 -6.72
C VAL A 47 3.24 -11.83 -8.11
N VAL A 48 2.74 -10.65 -8.45
CA VAL A 48 3.04 -9.97 -9.71
C VAL A 48 4.03 -8.84 -9.43
N ASP A 49 5.21 -8.92 -10.01
CA ASP A 49 6.27 -7.93 -9.80
C ASP A 49 7.13 -7.83 -11.08
N LYS A 50 7.85 -6.71 -11.23
CA LYS A 50 8.88 -6.56 -12.25
C LYS A 50 10.12 -7.41 -11.94
N ALA A 51 10.45 -7.54 -10.65
CA ALA A 51 11.54 -8.38 -10.17
C ALA A 51 11.09 -9.84 -10.04
N GLU A 52 11.99 -10.76 -10.26
CA GLU A 52 11.78 -12.15 -9.92
C GLU A 52 11.78 -12.35 -8.41
N LEU A 53 10.99 -13.30 -7.94
CA LEU A 53 11.02 -13.74 -6.55
C LEU A 53 12.32 -14.54 -6.30
N ALA A 54 13.13 -14.06 -5.35
CA ALA A 54 14.38 -14.74 -5.03
C ALA A 54 14.12 -16.16 -4.48
N GLU A 55 15.05 -17.08 -4.75
CA GLU A 55 14.94 -18.50 -4.42
C GLU A 55 14.64 -18.73 -2.93
N GLU A 56 15.31 -17.98 -2.07
CA GLU A 56 15.17 -18.03 -0.61
C GLU A 56 13.77 -17.65 -0.08
N PHE A 57 12.94 -16.98 -0.91
CA PHE A 57 11.57 -16.58 -0.59
C PHE A 57 10.50 -17.41 -1.28
N ARG A 58 10.87 -18.46 -1.99
CA ARG A 58 9.90 -19.36 -2.62
C ARG A 58 9.11 -20.14 -1.58
N HIS A 59 7.83 -20.32 -1.87
CA HIS A 59 6.91 -21.11 -1.03
C HIS A 59 5.88 -21.80 -1.93
N GLU A 60 5.45 -23.01 -1.56
CA GLU A 60 4.52 -23.83 -2.36
C GLU A 60 3.20 -23.15 -2.72
N LYS A 61 2.69 -22.27 -1.84
CA LYS A 61 1.47 -21.49 -2.08
C LYS A 61 1.71 -20.22 -2.90
N ILE A 62 2.96 -19.80 -3.13
CA ILE A 62 3.31 -18.57 -3.82
C ILE A 62 3.69 -18.86 -5.26
N GLU A 63 2.97 -18.27 -6.20
CA GLU A 63 3.29 -18.25 -7.62
C GLU A 63 3.73 -16.87 -8.04
N SER A 64 4.91 -16.76 -8.62
CA SER A 64 5.47 -15.49 -9.08
C SER A 64 5.23 -15.32 -10.58
N VAL A 65 4.74 -14.14 -10.96
CA VAL A 65 4.50 -13.73 -12.34
C VAL A 65 5.23 -12.43 -12.60
N GLN A 66 6.14 -12.42 -13.56
CA GLN A 66 6.89 -11.21 -13.90
C GLN A 66 6.06 -10.29 -14.78
N PHE A 67 5.91 -9.01 -14.36
CA PHE A 67 5.18 -8.01 -15.11
C PHE A 67 5.67 -6.58 -14.80
N ASP A 68 5.89 -5.79 -15.84
CA ASP A 68 6.22 -4.37 -15.72
C ASP A 68 4.94 -3.53 -15.79
N LEU A 69 4.62 -2.82 -14.70
CA LEU A 69 3.44 -1.97 -14.61
C LEU A 69 3.43 -0.78 -15.57
N THR A 70 4.53 -0.48 -16.25
CA THR A 70 4.58 0.56 -17.30
C THR A 70 4.04 0.08 -18.65
N CYS A 71 3.73 -1.22 -18.79
CA CYS A 71 3.11 -1.77 -19.99
C CYS A 71 1.73 -1.17 -20.26
N GLN A 72 1.35 -1.10 -21.54
CA GLN A 72 0.02 -0.65 -21.93
C GLN A 72 -1.04 -1.76 -21.81
N ASP A 73 -0.67 -3.00 -22.08
CA ASP A 73 -1.56 -4.15 -21.99
C ASP A 73 -1.59 -4.71 -20.55
N TYR A 74 -2.79 -4.79 -19.99
CA TYR A 74 -3.07 -5.31 -18.65
C TYR A 74 -3.93 -6.58 -18.70
N SER A 75 -4.06 -7.22 -19.86
CA SER A 75 -4.82 -8.47 -20.04
C SER A 75 -4.29 -9.62 -19.17
N ILE A 76 -3.04 -9.54 -18.72
CA ILE A 76 -2.46 -10.47 -17.75
C ILE A 76 -3.32 -10.63 -16.49
N PHE A 77 -4.06 -9.61 -16.09
CA PHE A 77 -4.92 -9.66 -14.90
C PHE A 77 -6.22 -10.44 -15.12
N ASP A 78 -6.60 -10.78 -16.38
CA ASP A 78 -7.78 -11.58 -16.68
C ASP A 78 -7.70 -13.00 -16.09
N GLN A 79 -6.49 -13.52 -15.90
CA GLN A 79 -6.28 -14.85 -15.31
C GLN A 79 -6.53 -14.91 -13.78
N PHE A 80 -6.67 -13.78 -13.11
CA PHE A 80 -6.83 -13.71 -11.65
C PHE A 80 -8.26 -13.41 -11.20
N GLN A 81 -9.27 -13.84 -11.97
CA GLN A 81 -10.68 -13.53 -11.67
C GLN A 81 -11.25 -14.24 -10.43
N ASP A 82 -10.59 -15.25 -9.92
CA ASP A 82 -11.05 -16.05 -8.78
C ASP A 82 -10.42 -15.65 -7.44
N ILE A 83 -9.74 -14.50 -7.38
CA ILE A 83 -9.17 -13.97 -6.13
C ILE A 83 -10.26 -13.38 -5.22
N ASP A 84 -10.01 -13.44 -3.93
CA ASP A 84 -10.79 -12.80 -2.87
C ASP A 84 -10.00 -11.73 -2.10
N GLY A 85 -8.71 -11.54 -2.42
CA GLY A 85 -7.86 -10.50 -1.88
C GLY A 85 -6.95 -9.85 -2.94
N LEU A 86 -6.84 -8.53 -2.90
CA LEU A 86 -5.96 -7.71 -3.76
C LEU A 86 -5.07 -6.81 -2.90
N ILE A 87 -3.77 -6.95 -3.04
CA ILE A 87 -2.77 -6.20 -2.31
C ILE A 87 -1.88 -5.47 -3.32
N ILE A 88 -1.81 -4.13 -3.26
CA ILE A 88 -0.98 -3.33 -4.17
C ILE A 88 0.06 -2.59 -3.35
N THR A 89 1.31 -3.07 -3.41
CA THR A 89 2.46 -2.46 -2.71
C THR A 89 3.51 -1.90 -3.68
N ALA A 90 3.33 -2.13 -4.97
CA ALA A 90 4.25 -1.64 -5.98
C ALA A 90 4.38 -0.11 -5.96
N GLY A 91 5.61 0.35 -6.09
CA GLY A 91 5.91 1.77 -6.16
C GLY A 91 7.39 2.03 -5.86
N PHE A 92 7.84 3.21 -6.26
CA PHE A 92 9.20 3.66 -5.97
C PHE A 92 9.22 5.13 -5.60
N GLY A 93 10.29 5.54 -4.90
CA GLY A 93 10.61 6.92 -4.60
C GLY A 93 12.10 7.09 -4.40
N ARG A 94 12.62 8.27 -4.74
CA ARG A 94 14.02 8.65 -4.52
C ARG A 94 14.05 10.03 -3.90
N LEU A 95 14.96 10.21 -2.95
CA LEU A 95 15.20 11.51 -2.34
C LEU A 95 16.04 12.36 -3.30
N ALA A 96 15.47 13.41 -3.86
CA ALA A 96 16.13 14.38 -4.73
C ALA A 96 15.43 15.74 -4.63
N LEU A 97 16.18 16.84 -4.77
CA LEU A 97 15.59 18.15 -4.99
C LEU A 97 14.89 18.19 -6.34
N PHE A 98 13.81 18.94 -6.46
CA PHE A 98 13.05 19.01 -7.71
C PHE A 98 13.91 19.47 -8.90
N LYS A 99 14.85 20.38 -8.68
CA LYS A 99 15.80 20.85 -9.70
C LYS A 99 16.71 19.75 -10.27
N ASP A 100 16.93 18.66 -9.51
CA ASP A 100 17.83 17.57 -9.86
C ASP A 100 17.08 16.35 -10.42
N ILE A 101 15.77 16.44 -10.59
CA ILE A 101 14.96 15.37 -11.15
C ILE A 101 14.87 15.55 -12.67
N PRO A 102 15.34 14.58 -13.47
CA PRO A 102 15.17 14.61 -14.92
C PRO A 102 13.70 14.68 -15.32
N GLU A 103 13.37 15.42 -16.38
CA GLU A 103 11.98 15.66 -16.81
C GLU A 103 11.25 14.34 -17.11
N GLU A 104 11.91 13.39 -17.76
CA GLU A 104 11.35 12.08 -18.09
C GLU A 104 10.94 11.25 -16.87
N MET A 105 11.54 11.53 -15.71
CA MET A 105 11.18 10.87 -14.46
C MET A 105 9.82 11.31 -13.94
N ILE A 106 9.30 12.48 -14.33
CA ILE A 106 8.00 12.96 -13.88
C ILE A 106 6.90 11.99 -14.31
N ALA A 107 6.86 11.68 -15.61
CA ALA A 107 5.92 10.70 -16.14
C ALA A 107 6.13 9.29 -15.54
N MET A 108 7.39 8.87 -15.36
CA MET A 108 7.75 7.58 -14.79
C MET A 108 7.16 7.40 -13.37
N TYR A 109 7.23 8.43 -12.51
CA TYR A 109 6.63 8.37 -11.17
C TYR A 109 5.13 8.08 -11.22
N PHE A 110 4.38 8.74 -12.10
CA PHE A 110 2.94 8.48 -12.23
C PHE A 110 2.65 7.15 -12.91
N ASN A 111 3.42 6.77 -13.92
CA ASN A 111 3.28 5.52 -14.67
C ASN A 111 3.59 4.27 -13.81
N VAL A 112 4.31 4.41 -12.71
CA VAL A 112 4.56 3.30 -11.78
C VAL A 112 3.71 3.40 -10.53
N ASN A 113 3.62 4.58 -9.90
CA ASN A 113 3.00 4.71 -8.59
C ASN A 113 1.47 4.91 -8.65
N THR A 114 0.91 5.61 -9.65
CA THR A 114 -0.48 6.05 -9.61
C THR A 114 -1.35 5.39 -10.67
N ILE A 115 -0.98 5.50 -11.94
CA ILE A 115 -1.78 5.00 -13.06
C ILE A 115 -2.05 3.50 -12.94
N PRO A 116 -1.04 2.64 -12.63
CA PRO A 116 -1.28 1.21 -12.44
C PRO A 116 -2.25 0.89 -11.32
N VAL A 117 -2.17 1.59 -10.19
CA VAL A 117 -3.09 1.40 -9.08
C VAL A 117 -4.54 1.63 -9.54
N ILE A 118 -4.79 2.74 -10.22
CA ILE A 118 -6.12 3.07 -10.74
C ILE A 118 -6.60 2.02 -11.76
N ARG A 119 -5.73 1.59 -12.68
CA ARG A 119 -6.05 0.57 -13.70
C ARG A 119 -6.37 -0.78 -13.07
N ILE A 120 -5.59 -1.23 -12.11
CA ILE A 120 -5.78 -2.52 -11.43
C ILE A 120 -7.07 -2.47 -10.59
N ILE A 121 -7.31 -1.41 -9.82
CA ILE A 121 -8.58 -1.24 -9.11
C ILE A 121 -9.76 -1.24 -10.07
N LYS A 122 -9.67 -0.55 -11.22
CA LYS A 122 -10.72 -0.57 -12.25
C LYS A 122 -10.95 -1.98 -12.80
N HIS A 123 -9.89 -2.77 -13.01
CA HIS A 123 -9.98 -4.15 -13.51
C HIS A 123 -10.75 -5.08 -12.54
N PHE A 124 -10.57 -4.90 -11.23
CA PHE A 124 -11.24 -5.70 -10.19
C PHE A 124 -12.45 -4.97 -9.55
N TYR A 125 -12.94 -3.89 -10.17
CA TYR A 125 -13.96 -3.03 -9.55
C TYR A 125 -15.28 -3.75 -9.29
N ASP A 126 -15.68 -4.68 -10.16
CA ASP A 126 -16.89 -5.47 -9.99
C ASP A 126 -16.85 -6.35 -8.73
N LYS A 127 -15.65 -6.80 -8.33
CA LYS A 127 -15.46 -7.52 -7.06
C LYS A 127 -15.65 -6.59 -5.85
N LEU A 128 -15.18 -5.35 -5.94
CA LEU A 128 -15.41 -4.34 -4.90
C LEU A 128 -16.89 -3.96 -4.79
N LEU A 129 -17.62 -3.91 -5.90
CA LEU A 129 -19.06 -3.64 -5.93
C LEU A 129 -19.93 -4.83 -5.48
N SER A 130 -19.38 -6.04 -5.47
CA SER A 130 -20.13 -7.23 -5.12
C SER A 130 -20.59 -7.23 -3.66
N LYS A 131 -21.58 -8.06 -3.33
CA LYS A 131 -22.00 -8.31 -1.94
C LYS A 131 -21.17 -9.37 -1.24
N GLU A 132 -20.30 -10.04 -1.98
CA GLU A 132 -19.33 -10.97 -1.43
C GLU A 132 -18.13 -10.23 -0.85
N ASP A 133 -17.51 -10.80 0.19
CA ASP A 133 -16.33 -10.22 0.76
C ASP A 133 -15.18 -10.23 -0.24
N PHE A 134 -14.67 -9.04 -0.50
CA PHE A 134 -13.44 -8.81 -1.25
C PHE A 134 -12.52 -7.90 -0.44
N TYR A 135 -11.27 -8.29 -0.26
CA TYR A 135 -10.32 -7.59 0.58
C TYR A 135 -9.33 -6.84 -0.28
N CYS A 136 -9.20 -5.53 -0.07
CA CYS A 136 -8.31 -4.71 -0.91
C CYS A 136 -7.46 -3.76 -0.06
N VAL A 137 -6.16 -3.71 -0.36
CA VAL A 137 -5.24 -2.75 0.25
C VAL A 137 -4.32 -2.11 -0.78
N VAL A 138 -4.07 -0.82 -0.63
CA VAL A 138 -3.10 -0.07 -1.43
C VAL A 138 -2.08 0.58 -0.50
N MET A 139 -0.79 0.33 -0.78
CA MET A 139 0.31 0.97 -0.09
C MET A 139 0.55 2.37 -0.64
N SER A 140 0.03 3.37 0.05
CA SER A 140 0.28 4.77 -0.21
C SER A 140 1.50 5.29 0.58
N SER A 141 1.41 6.45 1.21
CA SER A 141 2.45 7.02 2.06
C SER A 141 1.93 8.22 2.84
N ILE A 142 2.50 8.49 4.01
CA ILE A 142 2.30 9.74 4.73
C ILE A 142 2.68 10.98 3.88
N ALA A 143 3.60 10.81 2.91
CA ALA A 143 3.94 11.86 1.94
C ALA A 143 2.78 12.28 1.03
N GLY A 144 1.68 11.54 1.00
CA GLY A 144 0.44 11.91 0.33
C GLY A 144 -0.50 12.78 1.18
N PHE A 145 -0.16 13.04 2.45
CA PHE A 145 -0.94 13.86 3.37
C PHE A 145 -0.29 15.22 3.68
N MET A 146 0.99 15.35 3.39
CA MET A 146 1.74 16.57 3.69
C MET A 146 2.85 16.81 2.68
N SER A 147 3.35 18.06 2.63
CA SER A 147 4.54 18.37 1.82
C SER A 147 5.76 17.58 2.35
N SER A 148 6.53 17.03 1.42
CA SER A 148 7.72 16.27 1.76
C SER A 148 8.89 16.72 0.87
N PRO A 149 9.71 17.69 1.31
CA PRO A 149 10.91 18.11 0.58
C PRO A 149 11.78 16.91 0.21
N PHE A 150 12.42 16.95 -0.94
CA PHE A 150 13.15 15.85 -1.61
C PHE A 150 12.28 14.70 -2.14
N LEU A 151 10.95 14.74 -1.92
CA LEU A 151 9.99 13.74 -2.41
C LEU A 151 8.80 14.42 -3.11
N SER A 152 8.99 15.56 -3.77
CA SER A 152 7.91 16.38 -4.33
C SER A 152 7.01 15.60 -5.29
N ILE A 153 7.58 14.95 -6.31
CA ILE A 153 6.82 14.16 -7.29
C ILE A 153 6.26 12.89 -6.66
N TYR A 154 7.06 12.20 -5.84
CA TYR A 154 6.59 11.02 -5.12
C TYR A 154 5.38 11.35 -4.23
N GLY A 155 5.46 12.44 -3.45
CA GLY A 155 4.35 12.91 -2.63
C GLY A 155 3.10 13.23 -3.46
N ALA A 156 3.26 13.86 -4.62
CA ALA A 156 2.16 14.12 -5.55
C ALA A 156 1.50 12.83 -6.03
N THR A 157 2.28 11.78 -6.38
CA THR A 157 1.71 10.48 -6.78
C THR A 157 0.94 9.80 -5.64
N LYS A 158 1.44 9.92 -4.40
CA LYS A 158 0.78 9.34 -3.22
C LYS A 158 -0.45 10.14 -2.78
N ALA A 159 -0.45 11.46 -2.95
CA ALA A 159 -1.65 12.29 -2.77
C ALA A 159 -2.74 11.94 -3.80
N ALA A 160 -2.37 11.72 -5.06
CA ALA A 160 -3.30 11.27 -6.09
C ALA A 160 -3.92 9.90 -5.75
N GLN A 161 -3.11 8.93 -5.28
CA GLN A 161 -3.62 7.64 -4.79
C GLN A 161 -4.61 7.82 -3.64
N ARG A 162 -4.27 8.65 -2.63
CA ARG A 162 -5.12 8.90 -1.48
C ARG A 162 -6.50 9.43 -1.89
N ILE A 163 -6.52 10.51 -2.67
CA ILE A 163 -7.79 11.12 -3.10
C ILE A 163 -8.62 10.17 -3.96
N PHE A 164 -7.97 9.39 -4.83
CA PHE A 164 -8.64 8.35 -5.62
C PHE A 164 -9.30 7.30 -4.72
N ILE A 165 -8.58 6.75 -3.73
CA ILE A 165 -9.09 5.72 -2.82
C ILE A 165 -10.25 6.26 -1.98
N GLU A 166 -10.11 7.45 -1.39
CA GLU A 166 -11.16 8.09 -0.60
C GLU A 166 -12.44 8.27 -1.43
N SER A 167 -12.30 8.74 -2.67
CA SER A 167 -13.44 8.94 -3.58
C SER A 167 -14.13 7.61 -3.93
N VAL A 168 -13.36 6.58 -4.26
CA VAL A 168 -13.90 5.25 -4.58
C VAL A 168 -14.58 4.62 -3.36
N ASN A 169 -14.03 4.74 -2.16
CA ASN A 169 -14.67 4.21 -0.96
C ASN A 169 -16.04 4.87 -0.67
N VAL A 170 -16.20 6.17 -0.97
CA VAL A 170 -17.51 6.84 -0.88
C VAL A 170 -18.49 6.29 -1.92
N GLU A 171 -18.04 5.99 -3.14
CA GLU A 171 -18.87 5.37 -4.18
C GLU A 171 -19.29 3.94 -3.78
N LEU A 172 -18.38 3.14 -3.20
CA LEU A 172 -18.67 1.82 -2.68
C LEU A 172 -19.68 1.86 -1.52
N GLU A 173 -19.55 2.82 -0.60
CA GLU A 173 -20.53 3.07 0.46
C GLU A 173 -21.91 3.38 -0.13
N LYS A 174 -21.99 4.26 -1.12
CA LYS A 174 -23.23 4.62 -1.80
C LYS A 174 -23.86 3.43 -2.54
N ALA A 175 -23.02 2.55 -3.11
CA ALA A 175 -23.47 1.30 -3.74
C ALA A 175 -23.97 0.25 -2.74
N GLY A 176 -23.75 0.48 -1.43
CA GLY A 176 -24.21 -0.39 -0.34
C GLY A 176 -23.42 -1.70 -0.25
N THR A 177 -22.16 -1.73 -0.69
CA THR A 177 -21.23 -2.84 -0.42
C THR A 177 -20.47 -2.59 0.89
N ASN A 178 -20.02 -3.67 1.54
CA ASN A 178 -19.15 -3.60 2.72
C ASN A 178 -17.67 -3.61 2.32
N ASN A 179 -17.35 -3.81 1.04
CA ASN A 179 -15.97 -3.83 0.59
C ASN A 179 -15.35 -2.44 0.62
N ARG A 180 -14.09 -2.37 1.01
CA ARG A 180 -13.31 -1.12 1.11
C ARG A 180 -11.92 -1.33 0.55
N ILE A 181 -11.33 -0.25 0.08
CA ILE A 181 -9.90 -0.20 -0.25
C ILE A 181 -9.20 0.41 0.96
N LEU A 182 -8.45 -0.38 1.71
CA LEU A 182 -7.63 0.13 2.80
C LEU A 182 -6.46 0.95 2.22
N ASN A 183 -6.41 2.22 2.56
CA ASN A 183 -5.27 3.08 2.30
C ASN A 183 -4.24 2.93 3.42
N VAL A 184 -3.12 2.27 3.16
CA VAL A 184 -2.01 2.20 4.12
C VAL A 184 -0.99 3.28 3.80
N SER A 185 -0.78 4.19 4.75
CA SER A 185 0.05 5.39 4.56
C SER A 185 1.19 5.49 5.58
N PRO A 186 2.22 4.63 5.47
CA PRO A 186 3.32 4.63 6.41
C PRO A 186 4.30 5.77 6.16
N GLY A 187 5.14 6.02 7.16
CA GLY A 187 6.40 6.72 7.01
C GLY A 187 7.49 5.82 6.42
N SER A 188 8.74 6.09 6.78
CA SER A 188 9.87 5.25 6.38
C SER A 188 9.84 3.91 7.13
N ILE A 189 9.94 2.81 6.38
CA ILE A 189 9.91 1.44 6.93
C ILE A 189 11.31 0.83 6.79
N ALA A 190 11.87 0.38 7.91
CA ALA A 190 13.10 -0.41 7.91
C ALA A 190 12.85 -1.80 7.31
N GLY A 191 13.89 -2.44 6.77
CA GLY A 191 13.78 -3.78 6.18
C GLY A 191 13.11 -3.79 4.81
N THR A 192 13.07 -2.65 4.10
CA THR A 192 12.56 -2.55 2.73
C THR A 192 13.62 -2.00 1.78
N SER A 193 13.51 -2.35 0.51
CA SER A 193 14.38 -1.81 -0.55
C SER A 193 14.11 -0.34 -0.89
N PHE A 194 13.02 0.23 -0.42
CA PHE A 194 12.63 1.61 -0.69
C PHE A 194 13.71 2.64 -0.26
N ASN A 195 14.43 2.35 0.82
CA ASN A 195 15.53 3.18 1.33
C ASN A 195 16.92 2.57 1.02
N GLN A 196 17.08 1.89 -0.11
CA GLN A 196 18.31 1.20 -0.52
C GLN A 196 18.76 0.08 0.44
N GLY A 197 17.85 -0.38 1.30
CA GLY A 197 18.06 -1.52 2.19
C GLY A 197 17.81 -2.84 1.48
N LYS A 198 18.17 -3.93 2.18
CA LYS A 198 17.75 -5.28 1.79
C LYS A 198 16.40 -5.58 2.42
N THR A 199 15.62 -6.44 1.78
CA THR A 199 14.40 -6.98 2.38
C THR A 199 14.75 -7.79 3.62
N ASP A 200 14.13 -7.45 4.75
CA ASP A 200 14.24 -8.17 6.01
C ASP A 200 12.83 -8.48 6.53
N LEU A 201 12.44 -9.75 6.38
CA LEU A 201 11.09 -10.19 6.75
C LEU A 201 10.85 -10.12 8.26
N ALA A 202 11.89 -10.27 9.09
CA ALA A 202 11.74 -10.18 10.54
C ALA A 202 11.38 -8.75 10.97
N LEU A 203 11.96 -7.73 10.33
CA LEU A 203 11.66 -6.32 10.61
C LEU A 203 10.29 -5.89 10.04
N THR A 204 9.87 -6.44 8.92
CA THR A 204 8.64 -6.01 8.22
C THR A 204 7.39 -6.80 8.64
N ARG A 205 7.56 -8.00 9.20
CA ARG A 205 6.48 -8.90 9.59
C ARG A 205 5.43 -8.27 10.52
N PRO A 206 5.80 -7.59 11.63
CA PRO A 206 4.78 -7.01 12.52
C PRO A 206 3.86 -6.03 11.82
N LEU A 207 4.42 -5.20 10.93
CA LEU A 207 3.64 -4.26 10.14
C LEU A 207 2.78 -4.98 9.09
N ALA A 208 3.28 -6.03 8.46
CA ALA A 208 2.51 -6.83 7.51
C ALA A 208 1.29 -7.48 8.18
N GLU A 209 1.45 -8.05 9.37
CA GLU A 209 0.37 -8.64 10.17
C GLU A 209 -0.70 -7.59 10.55
N GLU A 210 -0.26 -6.40 10.98
CA GLU A 210 -1.17 -5.30 11.32
C GLU A 210 -1.95 -4.81 10.09
N ILE A 211 -1.28 -4.62 8.95
CA ILE A 211 -1.96 -4.23 7.69
C ILE A 211 -3.02 -5.27 7.29
N LEU A 212 -2.70 -6.55 7.34
CA LEU A 212 -3.65 -7.62 7.02
C LEU A 212 -4.85 -7.60 7.95
N SER A 213 -4.64 -7.39 9.24
CA SER A 213 -5.73 -7.27 10.23
C SER A 213 -6.65 -6.08 9.92
N LYS A 214 -6.09 -4.90 9.58
CA LYS A 214 -6.86 -3.72 9.19
C LYS A 214 -7.64 -3.92 7.88
N MET A 215 -7.03 -4.59 6.90
CA MET A 215 -7.69 -4.94 5.64
C MET A 215 -8.88 -5.89 5.88
N GLU A 216 -8.72 -6.89 6.74
CA GLU A 216 -9.78 -7.83 7.13
C GLU A 216 -10.91 -7.15 7.90
N ALA A 217 -10.59 -6.13 8.68
CA ALA A 217 -11.56 -5.28 9.36
C ALA A 217 -12.28 -4.29 8.44
N LYS A 218 -11.93 -4.23 7.14
CA LYS A 218 -12.52 -3.30 6.16
C LYS A 218 -12.33 -1.82 6.56
N GLU A 219 -11.20 -1.48 7.18
CA GLU A 219 -10.88 -0.10 7.50
C GLU A 219 -10.54 0.70 6.23
N ASP A 220 -10.81 2.01 6.23
CA ASP A 220 -10.55 2.90 5.10
C ASP A 220 -9.11 3.42 5.07
N LEU A 221 -8.53 3.63 6.25
CA LEU A 221 -7.22 4.26 6.40
C LEU A 221 -6.43 3.65 7.56
N PHE A 222 -5.17 3.37 7.31
CA PHE A 222 -4.21 3.02 8.33
C PHE A 222 -2.90 3.80 8.15
N ILE A 223 -2.56 4.59 9.15
CA ILE A 223 -1.28 5.30 9.24
C ILE A 223 -0.52 4.70 10.43
N PRO A 224 0.49 3.85 10.20
CA PRO A 224 1.29 3.29 11.29
C PRO A 224 1.92 4.39 12.15
N LYS A 225 1.85 4.25 13.48
CA LYS A 225 2.33 5.24 14.45
C LYS A 225 1.63 6.61 14.32
N TYR A 226 0.34 6.61 13.97
CA TYR A 226 -0.40 7.87 13.82
C TYR A 226 -0.40 8.67 15.13
N ASP A 227 -0.80 8.05 16.23
CA ASP A 227 -0.93 8.73 17.53
C ASP A 227 0.42 9.12 18.13
N GLU A 228 1.46 8.30 17.91
CA GLU A 228 2.78 8.52 18.47
C GLU A 228 3.62 9.54 17.71
N VAL A 229 3.36 9.70 16.40
CA VAL A 229 4.21 10.52 15.52
C VAL A 229 3.41 11.44 14.61
N PHE A 230 2.51 10.86 13.78
CA PHE A 230 2.01 11.59 12.62
C PHE A 230 0.86 12.54 12.92
N ARG A 231 0.11 12.36 14.00
CA ARG A 231 -0.94 13.30 14.43
C ARG A 231 -0.35 14.69 14.61
N GLU A 232 0.67 14.81 15.45
CA GLU A 232 1.31 16.11 15.74
C GLU A 232 1.97 16.72 14.50
N VAL A 233 2.62 15.88 13.66
CA VAL A 233 3.24 16.32 12.41
C VAL A 233 2.20 16.91 11.46
N LEU A 234 1.06 16.26 11.29
CA LEU A 234 -0.02 16.71 10.42
C LEU A 234 -0.69 17.97 10.98
N ASP A 235 -0.87 18.08 12.30
CA ASP A 235 -1.40 19.29 12.95
C ASP A 235 -0.47 20.49 12.69
N ARG A 236 0.85 20.33 12.85
CA ARG A 236 1.82 21.39 12.52
C ARG A 236 1.81 21.72 11.03
N TYR A 237 1.71 20.71 10.16
CA TYR A 237 1.62 20.90 8.71
C TYR A 237 0.36 21.72 8.32
N HIS A 238 -0.80 21.40 8.88
CA HIS A 238 -2.03 22.12 8.59
C HIS A 238 -2.00 23.55 9.14
N ALA A 239 -1.30 23.78 10.26
CA ALA A 239 -1.12 25.12 10.82
C ALA A 239 -0.19 25.99 9.95
N ASP A 240 0.94 25.43 9.50
CA ASP A 240 1.92 26.10 8.64
C ASP A 240 2.77 25.08 7.84
N PHE A 241 2.35 24.80 6.60
CA PHE A 241 3.02 23.83 5.75
C PHE A 241 4.47 24.21 5.39
N ARG A 242 4.80 25.51 5.35
CA ARG A 242 6.17 25.96 5.06
C ARG A 242 7.08 25.71 6.24
N LYS A 243 6.63 26.04 7.45
CA LYS A 243 7.40 25.81 8.67
C LYS A 243 7.66 24.33 8.89
N GLU A 244 6.63 23.48 8.78
CA GLU A 244 6.80 22.02 8.92
C GLU A 244 7.63 21.44 7.76
N GLY A 245 7.46 21.96 6.54
CA GLY A 245 8.28 21.58 5.38
C GLY A 245 9.76 21.90 5.58
N LEU A 246 10.11 23.06 6.12
CA LEU A 246 11.49 23.43 6.44
C LEU A 246 12.06 22.56 7.55
N HIS A 247 11.27 22.25 8.58
CA HIS A 247 11.67 21.30 9.62
C HIS A 247 11.98 19.91 9.01
N SER A 248 11.10 19.39 8.16
CA SER A 248 11.31 18.12 7.45
C SER A 248 12.53 18.16 6.52
N TYR A 249 12.81 19.29 5.88
CA TYR A 249 13.98 19.49 5.02
C TYR A 249 15.27 19.35 5.85
N ASN A 250 15.39 20.13 6.92
CA ASN A 250 16.56 20.13 7.79
C ASN A 250 16.79 18.76 8.42
N TYR A 251 15.73 18.12 8.94
CA TYR A 251 15.81 16.76 9.49
C TYR A 251 16.40 15.74 8.50
N LYS A 252 16.04 15.80 7.20
CA LYS A 252 16.57 14.88 6.18
C LYS A 252 18.07 15.11 5.91
N ILE A 253 18.55 16.34 6.00
CA ILE A 253 19.97 16.67 5.91
C ILE A 253 20.72 16.18 7.16
N GLU A 254 20.27 16.60 8.36
CA GLU A 254 20.89 16.30 9.64
C GLU A 254 20.96 14.79 9.93
N SER A 255 19.92 14.05 9.53
CA SER A 255 19.87 12.57 9.65
C SER A 255 20.72 11.83 8.61
N GLY A 256 21.42 12.55 7.70
CA GLY A 256 22.26 11.95 6.67
C GLY A 256 21.49 11.23 5.55
N ARG A 257 20.15 11.35 5.51
CA ARG A 257 19.33 10.76 4.44
C ARG A 257 19.57 11.42 3.08
N VAL A 258 19.95 12.68 3.10
CA VAL A 258 20.32 13.47 1.92
C VAL A 258 21.64 14.14 2.22
N LYS A 259 22.58 14.08 1.27
CA LYS A 259 23.83 14.85 1.35
C LYS A 259 23.53 16.29 0.94
N GLU A 260 23.97 17.25 1.73
CA GLU A 260 23.93 18.65 1.36
C GLU A 260 24.79 18.85 0.11
N GLN A 261 24.16 19.24 -0.99
CA GLN A 261 24.92 19.64 -2.19
C GLN A 261 25.42 21.07 -1.93
N LYS A 262 26.74 21.21 -1.83
CA LYS A 262 27.44 22.50 -1.76
C LYS A 262 27.31 23.25 -3.08
#